data_e81673b46f6896183ff9c854d6e48616
#
_entry.id   e81673b46f6896183ff9c854d6e48616
#
_cell.length_a   1.000
_cell.length_b   1.000
_cell.length_c   1.000
_cell.angle_alpha   90.00
_cell.angle_beta   90.00
_cell.angle_gamma   90.00
#
_symmetry.space_group_name_H-M   'P 1'
#
loop_
_entity.id
_entity.type
_entity.pdbx_description
1 polymer ?
#
loop_
_entity_poly.entity_id
_entity_poly.type
_entity_poly.pdbx_seq_one_letter_code
_entity_poly.pdbx_strand_id
1 'polypeptide(L)'
;MVPAATPSTVSAAWPPLGAANLDVDAVLARLAERFSCRDYDGTPIDPAVVDAIIRDGTEAPSSCNQQQWHFVVVSEPKLKDQACEISGGNHHFSHCAVIIYLCFQKGWTHDKFSIVQSVAGACYHMMLSAHLRGYACIWNAGIGDTRRIAAMLGIPPIFEIQGALAIGRPKRTAPAMKAPRRPFESIRSWNRFERPPVTLYPAKPASEYPFFRIRNARNPYAVWDPRAWGWDRLADFRGYAVWAKSPLAGVYVSRRQGDAMGVEIGLLPELGAGARLLEVMPWGGTTTAELRRRFGAAVHLHVAELSAHNHAFIAERVRQEGHSTENLHADLLARGELPYPDGQLDAAFLPQVLEHTPEPERLLDEVRRVLRPGGIVVVSARNPLSRYGWYYYRRQSREQVPNTGPFRPIPSFRVRRLLAARFRITEEMGIGKQANHDAAIVTGAQRFFCRLYAARGVKD
;
A
#
# COMPACT_ATOMS: atom_id res chain seq x y z
N MET A 1 33.20 38.55 -22.27
CA MET A 1 33.01 38.01 -23.63
C MET A 1 33.27 36.53 -23.54
N VAL A 2 32.21 35.74 -23.62
CA VAL A 2 32.28 34.26 -23.71
C VAL A 2 32.45 33.97 -25.21
N PRO A 3 33.43 33.16 -25.63
CA PRO A 3 33.59 32.83 -27.03
C PRO A 3 32.38 32.06 -27.53
N ALA A 4 31.82 32.49 -28.67
CA ALA A 4 30.76 31.83 -29.36
C ALA A 4 31.24 30.45 -29.81
N ALA A 5 30.57 29.39 -29.34
CA ALA A 5 30.77 28.03 -29.82
C ALA A 5 30.31 27.98 -31.30
N THR A 6 31.21 27.56 -32.16
CA THR A 6 30.91 27.28 -33.57
C THR A 6 29.88 26.14 -33.64
N PRO A 7 28.81 26.27 -34.41
CA PRO A 7 27.86 25.16 -34.57
C PRO A 7 28.57 24.03 -35.34
N SER A 8 28.77 22.90 -34.68
CA SER A 8 29.18 21.67 -35.36
C SER A 8 28.01 21.21 -36.23
N THR A 9 28.18 21.26 -37.53
CA THR A 9 27.27 20.61 -38.48
C THR A 9 27.41 19.10 -38.40
N VAL A 10 26.74 18.49 -37.43
CA VAL A 10 26.57 17.03 -37.42
C VAL A 10 25.30 16.71 -38.21
N SER A 11 25.45 16.58 -39.51
CA SER A 11 24.53 15.77 -40.31
C SER A 11 24.82 14.29 -40.03
N ALA A 12 24.50 13.82 -38.85
CA ALA A 12 24.44 12.39 -38.61
C ALA A 12 23.06 11.91 -39.04
N ALA A 13 23.03 11.19 -40.17
CA ALA A 13 21.90 10.33 -40.43
C ALA A 13 21.66 9.47 -39.19
N TRP A 14 20.44 9.44 -38.67
CA TRP A 14 20.09 8.53 -37.58
C TRP A 14 20.53 7.13 -37.92
N PRO A 15 21.33 6.43 -37.09
CA PRO A 15 21.64 5.04 -37.34
C PRO A 15 20.31 4.28 -37.48
N PRO A 16 20.19 3.33 -38.40
CA PRO A 16 18.96 2.59 -38.54
C PRO A 16 18.62 1.95 -37.21
N LEU A 17 17.42 2.24 -36.71
CA LEU A 17 16.89 1.64 -35.49
C LEU A 17 16.90 0.13 -35.66
N GLY A 18 17.67 -0.59 -34.86
CA GLY A 18 17.83 -2.05 -34.93
C GLY A 18 19.15 -2.56 -35.56
N ALA A 19 20.09 -1.68 -35.91
CA ALA A 19 21.39 -2.10 -36.48
C ALA A 19 22.43 -2.61 -35.48
N ALA A 20 22.14 -2.55 -34.17
CA ALA A 20 23.00 -3.16 -33.16
C ALA A 20 22.55 -4.60 -32.90
N ASN A 21 23.52 -5.53 -32.75
CA ASN A 21 23.28 -6.91 -32.28
C ASN A 21 22.78 -6.93 -30.82
N LEU A 22 21.78 -6.09 -30.50
CA LEU A 22 21.18 -6.00 -29.17
C LEU A 22 19.93 -6.90 -29.13
N ASP A 23 19.95 -7.90 -28.27
CA ASP A 23 18.75 -8.66 -27.96
C ASP A 23 17.80 -7.79 -27.12
N VAL A 24 16.89 -7.14 -27.83
CA VAL A 24 15.91 -6.20 -27.20
C VAL A 24 15.05 -6.91 -26.18
N ASP A 25 14.62 -8.13 -26.45
CA ASP A 25 13.75 -8.89 -25.55
C ASP A 25 14.50 -9.29 -24.27
N ALA A 26 15.77 -9.67 -24.38
CA ALA A 26 16.61 -9.95 -23.21
C ALA A 26 16.82 -8.68 -22.34
N VAL A 27 17.06 -7.53 -22.97
CA VAL A 27 17.19 -6.26 -22.23
C VAL A 27 15.87 -5.89 -21.54
N LEU A 28 14.74 -5.98 -22.24
CA LEU A 28 13.43 -5.67 -21.67
C LEU A 28 13.06 -6.64 -20.55
N ALA A 29 13.38 -7.93 -20.70
CA ALA A 29 13.21 -8.92 -19.65
C ALA A 29 14.03 -8.55 -18.39
N ARG A 30 15.30 -8.18 -18.60
CA ARG A 30 16.16 -7.72 -17.50
C ARG A 30 15.62 -6.48 -16.79
N LEU A 31 15.15 -5.49 -17.54
CA LEU A 31 14.52 -4.29 -16.97
C LEU A 31 13.22 -4.62 -16.22
N ALA A 32 12.49 -5.63 -16.71
CA ALA A 32 11.27 -6.09 -16.06
C ALA A 32 11.51 -6.77 -14.70
N GLU A 33 12.70 -7.26 -14.41
CA GLU A 33 13.07 -7.84 -13.09
C GLU A 33 13.18 -6.77 -11.99
N ARG A 34 13.37 -5.50 -12.35
CA ARG A 34 13.49 -4.41 -11.37
C ARG A 34 12.29 -4.36 -10.41
N PHE A 35 12.57 -4.28 -9.14
CA PHE A 35 11.59 -4.11 -8.08
C PHE A 35 11.94 -2.95 -7.13
N SER A 36 10.99 -2.52 -6.30
CA SER A 36 11.22 -1.51 -5.27
C SER A 36 11.76 -2.17 -4.00
N CYS A 37 13.07 -2.06 -3.79
CA CYS A 37 13.77 -2.65 -2.65
C CYS A 37 13.62 -1.75 -1.40
N ARG A 38 13.39 -2.39 -0.25
CA ARG A 38 13.33 -1.73 1.07
C ARG A 38 14.23 -2.42 2.09
N ASP A 39 15.01 -3.41 1.68
CA ASP A 39 15.88 -4.18 2.55
C ASP A 39 17.27 -4.28 1.93
N TYR A 40 18.18 -3.51 2.49
CA TYR A 40 19.55 -3.37 2.01
C TYR A 40 20.54 -3.97 3.00
N ASP A 41 21.69 -4.43 2.50
CA ASP A 41 22.75 -5.01 3.32
C ASP A 41 23.66 -3.96 3.99
N GLY A 42 23.50 -2.70 3.63
CA GLY A 42 24.29 -1.59 4.17
C GLY A 42 25.66 -1.40 3.50
N THR A 43 26.03 -2.26 2.55
CA THR A 43 27.32 -2.16 1.84
C THR A 43 27.42 -0.82 1.10
N PRO A 44 28.49 -0.04 1.31
CA PRO A 44 28.72 1.20 0.55
C PRO A 44 28.82 0.96 -0.95
N ILE A 45 28.46 1.96 -1.73
CA ILE A 45 28.65 2.00 -3.19
C ILE A 45 29.79 3.00 -3.47
N ASP A 46 30.67 2.65 -4.41
CA ASP A 46 31.71 3.53 -4.90
C ASP A 46 31.07 4.84 -5.41
N PRO A 47 31.51 6.02 -4.94
CA PRO A 47 31.02 7.30 -5.41
C PRO A 47 31.05 7.45 -6.94
N ALA A 48 32.05 6.89 -7.62
CA ALA A 48 32.13 6.91 -9.08
C ALA A 48 30.96 6.18 -9.75
N VAL A 49 30.46 5.10 -9.11
CA VAL A 49 29.27 4.37 -9.59
C VAL A 49 28.00 5.20 -9.38
N VAL A 50 27.90 5.89 -8.23
CA VAL A 50 26.77 6.80 -7.95
C VAL A 50 26.74 7.94 -8.97
N ASP A 51 27.89 8.55 -9.26
CA ASP A 51 28.01 9.59 -10.27
C ASP A 51 27.65 9.08 -11.67
N ALA A 52 28.06 7.85 -12.02
CA ALA A 52 27.65 7.23 -13.28
C ALA A 52 26.13 7.05 -13.36
N ILE A 53 25.48 6.56 -12.28
CA ILE A 53 24.01 6.42 -12.22
C ILE A 53 23.31 7.76 -12.41
N ILE A 54 23.83 8.83 -11.78
CA ILE A 54 23.27 10.18 -11.93
C ILE A 54 23.48 10.69 -13.37
N ARG A 55 24.66 10.49 -13.94
CA ARG A 55 24.93 10.87 -15.33
C ARG A 55 23.99 10.19 -16.30
N ASP A 56 23.80 8.87 -16.16
CA ASP A 56 22.81 8.12 -16.97
C ASP A 56 21.40 8.70 -16.78
N GLY A 57 21.06 9.14 -15.55
CA GLY A 57 19.81 9.80 -15.26
C GLY A 57 19.61 11.12 -16.03
N THR A 58 20.69 11.87 -16.28
CA THR A 58 20.62 13.15 -17.02
C THR A 58 20.42 12.99 -18.52
N GLU A 59 20.51 11.77 -19.06
CA GLU A 59 20.13 11.47 -20.45
C GLU A 59 18.60 11.45 -20.66
N ALA A 60 17.82 11.52 -19.59
CA ALA A 60 16.38 11.66 -19.70
C ALA A 60 16.00 12.97 -20.39
N PRO A 61 14.93 12.97 -21.23
CA PRO A 61 14.44 14.23 -21.79
C PRO A 61 13.92 15.17 -20.71
N SER A 62 14.14 16.45 -20.89
CA SER A 62 13.55 17.49 -20.05
C SER A 62 12.78 18.50 -20.88
N SER A 63 11.80 19.16 -20.27
CA SER A 63 10.98 20.18 -20.97
C SER A 63 11.89 21.26 -21.57
N CYS A 64 11.86 21.41 -22.90
CA CYS A 64 12.74 22.29 -23.67
C CYS A 64 14.24 22.11 -23.35
N ASN A 65 14.67 20.92 -22.95
CA ASN A 65 16.04 20.62 -22.54
C ASN A 65 16.58 21.55 -21.43
N GLN A 66 15.71 22.03 -20.55
CA GLN A 66 16.07 23.00 -19.52
C GLN A 66 16.81 22.39 -18.33
N GLN A 67 16.72 21.08 -18.12
CA GLN A 67 17.51 20.33 -17.13
C GLN A 67 17.47 20.96 -15.72
N GLN A 68 16.25 21.35 -15.25
CA GLN A 68 16.07 22.06 -13.98
C GLN A 68 16.31 21.21 -12.73
N TRP A 69 16.69 19.96 -12.91
CA TRP A 69 16.99 19.05 -11.81
C TRP A 69 18.26 19.42 -11.08
N HIS A 70 18.28 19.09 -9.80
CA HIS A 70 19.47 19.06 -8.98
C HIS A 70 19.38 17.85 -8.04
N PHE A 71 20.45 17.10 -7.91
CA PHE A 71 20.48 15.88 -7.12
C PHE A 71 21.40 16.07 -5.91
N VAL A 72 20.85 15.81 -4.70
CA VAL A 72 21.65 15.87 -3.47
C VAL A 72 21.89 14.45 -2.98
N VAL A 73 23.15 14.01 -3.02
CA VAL A 73 23.54 12.65 -2.61
C VAL A 73 23.88 12.64 -1.13
N VAL A 74 23.28 11.69 -0.41
CA VAL A 74 23.51 11.47 1.03
C VAL A 74 24.03 10.05 1.21
N SER A 75 25.30 9.92 1.60
CA SER A 75 25.95 8.65 1.94
C SER A 75 26.35 8.58 3.41
N GLU A 76 26.44 9.71 4.10
CA GLU A 76 26.82 9.81 5.50
C GLU A 76 25.80 9.11 6.40
N PRO A 77 26.20 8.13 7.25
CA PRO A 77 25.27 7.36 8.08
C PRO A 77 24.38 8.25 8.96
N LYS A 78 24.94 9.25 9.61
CA LYS A 78 24.20 10.16 10.49
C LYS A 78 23.10 10.92 9.75
N LEU A 79 23.35 11.39 8.54
CA LEU A 79 22.34 12.07 7.71
C LEU A 79 21.28 11.08 7.21
N LYS A 80 21.63 9.84 6.92
CA LYS A 80 20.68 8.78 6.55
C LYS A 80 19.75 8.44 7.71
N ASP A 81 20.27 8.39 8.93
CA ASP A 81 19.45 8.14 10.14
C ASP A 81 18.49 9.30 10.40
N GLN A 82 18.95 10.53 10.25
CA GLN A 82 18.08 11.71 10.33
C GLN A 82 17.00 11.70 9.24
N ALA A 83 17.35 11.31 8.01
CA ALA A 83 16.38 11.14 6.93
C ALA A 83 15.34 10.07 7.25
N CYS A 84 15.75 8.94 7.85
CA CYS A 84 14.85 7.90 8.35
C CYS A 84 13.86 8.46 9.38
N GLU A 85 14.35 9.20 10.36
CA GLU A 85 13.54 9.84 11.40
C GLU A 85 12.52 10.83 10.78
N ILE A 86 12.98 11.75 9.95
CA ILE A 86 12.14 12.78 9.31
C ILE A 86 11.05 12.14 8.45
N SER A 87 11.35 11.04 7.78
CA SER A 87 10.39 10.31 6.94
C SER A 87 9.35 9.50 7.72
N GLY A 88 9.40 9.54 9.06
CA GLY A 88 8.48 8.79 9.93
C GLY A 88 8.86 7.31 10.06
N GLY A 89 10.14 6.97 9.93
CA GLY A 89 10.70 5.64 10.16
C GLY A 89 10.78 4.77 8.90
N ASN A 90 11.08 5.36 7.76
CA ASN A 90 11.44 4.61 6.57
C ASN A 90 12.84 3.98 6.71
N HIS A 91 12.94 2.85 7.41
CA HIS A 91 14.20 2.19 7.79
C HIS A 91 15.15 1.91 6.62
N HIS A 92 14.62 1.75 5.42
CA HIS A 92 15.47 1.58 4.24
C HIS A 92 16.39 2.79 3.98
N PHE A 93 16.07 3.98 4.50
CA PHE A 93 16.97 5.13 4.40
C PHE A 93 18.24 4.97 5.26
N SER A 94 18.13 4.39 6.45
CA SER A 94 19.31 4.11 7.27
C SER A 94 20.20 3.01 6.68
N HIS A 95 19.59 2.02 6.03
CA HIS A 95 20.28 0.80 5.57
C HIS A 95 20.69 0.82 4.10
N CYS A 96 20.19 1.74 3.27
CA CYS A 96 20.68 1.87 1.89
C CYS A 96 22.12 2.37 1.85
N ALA A 97 22.79 2.18 0.73
CA ALA A 97 24.13 2.73 0.55
C ALA A 97 24.10 4.26 0.40
N VAL A 98 23.18 4.75 -0.44
CA VAL A 98 23.01 6.20 -0.67
C VAL A 98 21.53 6.55 -0.82
N ILE A 99 21.20 7.81 -0.47
CA ILE A 99 19.93 8.46 -0.79
C ILE A 99 20.24 9.57 -1.78
N ILE A 100 19.53 9.65 -2.89
CA ILE A 100 19.60 10.75 -3.84
C ILE A 100 18.29 11.54 -3.74
N TYR A 101 18.34 12.74 -3.17
CA TYR A 101 17.19 13.64 -3.15
C TYR A 101 17.01 14.30 -4.51
N LEU A 102 15.80 14.25 -5.03
CA LEU A 102 15.38 14.73 -6.34
C LEU A 102 14.84 16.15 -6.19
N CYS A 103 15.61 17.13 -6.57
CA CYS A 103 15.25 18.53 -6.45
C CYS A 103 15.03 19.15 -7.82
N PHE A 104 14.23 20.19 -7.88
CA PHE A 104 14.11 21.05 -9.05
C PHE A 104 14.09 22.53 -8.68
N GLN A 105 14.63 23.35 -9.55
CA GLN A 105 14.61 24.80 -9.38
C GLN A 105 13.22 25.36 -9.72
N LYS A 106 12.67 26.18 -8.83
CA LYS A 106 11.43 26.94 -9.05
C LYS A 106 11.65 28.18 -9.90
N GLY A 107 10.57 28.76 -10.40
CA GLY A 107 10.61 30.08 -11.04
C GLY A 107 10.91 30.08 -12.54
N TRP A 108 10.78 28.94 -13.21
CA TRP A 108 10.90 28.81 -14.65
C TRP A 108 9.60 29.19 -15.37
N THR A 109 9.71 29.48 -16.66
CA THR A 109 8.57 29.84 -17.53
C THR A 109 7.60 28.69 -17.80
N HIS A 110 8.03 27.46 -17.56
CA HIS A 110 7.20 26.28 -17.72
C HIS A 110 6.39 25.98 -16.45
N ASP A 111 5.25 25.32 -16.66
CA ASP A 111 4.41 24.90 -15.55
C ASP A 111 5.11 23.84 -14.68
N LYS A 112 4.67 23.76 -13.43
CA LYS A 112 5.26 22.84 -12.45
C LYS A 112 5.20 21.38 -12.90
N PHE A 113 4.18 20.97 -13.66
CA PHE A 113 4.02 19.58 -14.10
C PHE A 113 5.13 19.18 -15.07
N SER A 114 5.48 20.03 -16.02
CA SER A 114 6.56 19.78 -16.97
C SER A 114 7.91 19.57 -16.27
N ILE A 115 8.17 20.36 -15.22
CA ILE A 115 9.40 20.27 -14.44
C ILE A 115 9.42 18.96 -13.64
N VAL A 116 8.32 18.64 -12.96
CA VAL A 116 8.17 17.41 -12.18
C VAL A 116 8.32 16.17 -13.07
N GLN A 117 7.74 16.19 -14.28
CA GLN A 117 7.88 15.10 -15.25
C GLN A 117 9.34 14.92 -15.69
N SER A 118 10.07 16.02 -15.94
CA SER A 118 11.50 15.97 -16.29
C SER A 118 12.33 15.30 -15.20
N VAL A 119 12.15 15.70 -13.93
CA VAL A 119 12.85 15.10 -12.78
C VAL A 119 12.43 13.63 -12.57
N ALA A 120 11.15 13.32 -12.80
CA ALA A 120 10.67 11.95 -12.73
C ALA A 120 11.30 11.06 -13.80
N GLY A 121 11.46 11.58 -15.04
CA GLY A 121 12.18 10.91 -16.10
C GLY A 121 13.64 10.60 -15.71
N ALA A 122 14.35 11.58 -15.21
CA ALA A 122 15.72 11.39 -14.74
C ALA A 122 15.80 10.36 -13.61
N CYS A 123 14.90 10.41 -12.64
CA CYS A 123 14.82 9.42 -11.57
C CYS A 123 14.61 8.00 -12.10
N TYR A 124 13.71 7.84 -13.08
CA TYR A 124 13.46 6.53 -13.66
C TYR A 124 14.69 6.00 -14.42
N HIS A 125 15.40 6.84 -15.18
CA HIS A 125 16.67 6.46 -15.83
C HIS A 125 17.72 6.03 -14.79
N MET A 126 17.87 6.78 -13.70
CA MET A 126 18.76 6.37 -12.58
C MET A 126 18.36 5.01 -12.00
N MET A 127 17.06 4.74 -11.85
CA MET A 127 16.59 3.44 -11.36
C MET A 127 16.95 2.29 -12.30
N LEU A 128 16.85 2.49 -13.61
CA LEU A 128 17.23 1.50 -14.61
C LEU A 128 18.75 1.29 -14.63
N SER A 129 19.53 2.38 -14.60
CA SER A 129 20.99 2.33 -14.52
C SER A 129 21.47 1.57 -13.27
N ALA A 130 20.92 1.91 -12.09
CA ALA A 130 21.23 1.20 -10.86
C ALA A 130 20.93 -0.31 -10.97
N HIS A 131 19.76 -0.67 -11.52
CA HIS A 131 19.35 -2.06 -11.68
C HIS A 131 20.27 -2.83 -12.63
N LEU A 132 20.61 -2.26 -13.78
CA LEU A 132 21.52 -2.87 -14.75
C LEU A 132 22.93 -3.07 -14.19
N ARG A 133 23.36 -2.19 -13.25
CA ARG A 133 24.64 -2.30 -12.52
C ARG A 133 24.57 -3.26 -11.31
N GLY A 134 23.45 -3.97 -11.10
CA GLY A 134 23.28 -4.95 -10.03
C GLY A 134 22.87 -4.36 -8.67
N TYR A 135 22.46 -3.10 -8.62
CA TYR A 135 21.92 -2.47 -7.43
C TYR A 135 20.39 -2.48 -7.43
N ALA A 136 19.82 -2.56 -6.25
CA ALA A 136 18.39 -2.39 -6.07
C ALA A 136 18.09 -0.96 -5.59
N CYS A 137 16.90 -0.47 -5.89
CA CYS A 137 16.50 0.88 -5.52
C CYS A 137 15.00 0.99 -5.23
N ILE A 138 14.65 2.09 -4.56
CA ILE A 138 13.26 2.52 -4.40
C ILE A 138 13.13 4.03 -4.54
N TRP A 139 12.17 4.46 -5.34
CA TRP A 139 11.76 5.85 -5.41
C TRP A 139 10.68 6.13 -4.36
N ASN A 140 10.98 7.01 -3.42
CA ASN A 140 10.09 7.43 -2.34
C ASN A 140 9.58 8.84 -2.59
N ALA A 141 8.25 8.98 -2.71
CA ALA A 141 7.57 10.27 -2.62
C ALA A 141 7.28 10.66 -1.15
N GLY A 142 7.04 9.67 -0.28
CA GLY A 142 6.81 9.87 1.14
C GLY A 142 8.12 10.00 1.93
N ILE A 143 8.77 11.16 1.81
CA ILE A 143 10.07 11.44 2.46
C ILE A 143 9.94 12.22 3.78
N GLY A 144 8.72 12.52 4.23
CA GLY A 144 8.45 13.29 5.45
C GLY A 144 8.39 14.79 5.20
N ASP A 145 8.79 15.57 6.20
CA ASP A 145 8.77 17.03 6.12
C ASP A 145 9.95 17.55 5.26
N THR A 146 9.64 18.01 4.07
CA THR A 146 10.63 18.54 3.11
C THR A 146 11.36 19.78 3.60
N ARG A 147 10.78 20.56 4.52
CA ARG A 147 11.45 21.73 5.12
C ARG A 147 12.57 21.30 6.07
N ARG A 148 12.31 20.25 6.88
CA ARG A 148 13.34 19.65 7.75
C ARG A 148 14.48 19.05 6.93
N ILE A 149 14.15 18.35 5.82
CA ILE A 149 15.17 17.81 4.90
C ILE A 149 15.98 18.95 4.27
N ALA A 150 15.31 19.99 3.78
CA ALA A 150 16.00 21.15 3.19
C ALA A 150 16.96 21.82 4.19
N ALA A 151 16.52 22.00 5.43
CA ALA A 151 17.37 22.55 6.50
C ALA A 151 18.55 21.64 6.83
N MET A 152 18.34 20.33 6.90
CA MET A 152 19.38 19.32 7.16
C MET A 152 20.45 19.30 6.08
N LEU A 153 20.06 19.49 4.82
CA LEU A 153 20.95 19.37 3.65
C LEU A 153 21.41 20.71 3.08
N GLY A 154 21.00 21.84 3.66
CA GLY A 154 21.31 23.17 3.17
C GLY A 154 20.69 23.49 1.80
N ILE A 155 19.55 22.89 1.45
CA ILE A 155 18.88 23.11 0.16
C ILE A 155 18.22 24.47 0.16
N PRO A 156 18.60 25.36 -0.78
CA PRO A 156 18.07 26.72 -0.81
C PRO A 156 16.56 26.75 -1.12
N PRO A 157 15.81 27.77 -0.63
CA PRO A 157 14.36 27.88 -0.84
C PRO A 157 13.92 27.96 -2.31
N ILE A 158 14.82 28.28 -3.23
CA ILE A 158 14.54 28.29 -4.67
C ILE A 158 14.35 26.87 -5.23
N PHE A 159 14.83 25.84 -4.54
CA PHE A 159 14.63 24.46 -4.92
C PHE A 159 13.42 23.84 -4.18
N GLU A 160 12.75 22.91 -4.85
CA GLU A 160 11.71 22.07 -4.26
C GLU A 160 12.14 20.60 -4.34
N ILE A 161 11.92 19.86 -3.27
CA ILE A 161 12.24 18.42 -3.19
C ILE A 161 11.02 17.62 -3.62
N GLN A 162 11.15 16.85 -4.70
CA GLN A 162 10.09 16.01 -5.23
C GLN A 162 9.99 14.64 -4.54
N GLY A 163 11.12 14.12 -4.11
CA GLY A 163 11.22 12.78 -3.52
C GLY A 163 12.67 12.38 -3.31
N ALA A 164 12.88 11.11 -3.04
CA ALA A 164 14.20 10.54 -2.87
C ALA A 164 14.31 9.16 -3.52
N LEU A 165 15.46 8.86 -4.08
CA LEU A 165 15.85 7.55 -4.58
C LEU A 165 16.86 6.94 -3.61
N ALA A 166 16.47 5.86 -2.93
CA ALA A 166 17.38 5.06 -2.11
C ALA A 166 17.96 3.93 -2.97
N ILE A 167 19.29 3.78 -2.93
CA ILE A 167 20.03 2.78 -3.71
C ILE A 167 20.93 1.97 -2.77
N GLY A 168 21.05 0.67 -3.02
CA GLY A 168 21.92 -0.22 -2.26
C GLY A 168 21.93 -1.63 -2.82
N ARG A 169 22.74 -2.51 -2.24
CA ARG A 169 22.68 -3.94 -2.52
C ARG A 169 21.51 -4.54 -1.75
N PRO A 170 20.63 -5.34 -2.40
CA PRO A 170 19.56 -6.01 -1.69
C PRO A 170 20.13 -7.03 -0.71
N LYS A 171 19.59 -7.12 0.47
CA LYS A 171 20.01 -8.08 1.50
C LYS A 171 19.75 -9.53 1.09
N ARG A 172 18.77 -9.75 0.22
CA ARG A 172 18.43 -11.05 -0.35
C ARG A 172 18.57 -11.01 -1.86
N THR A 173 19.24 -12.01 -2.41
CA THR A 173 19.35 -12.22 -3.87
C THR A 173 18.15 -12.93 -4.47
N ALA A 174 17.29 -13.53 -3.66
CA ALA A 174 16.05 -14.14 -4.14
C ALA A 174 15.16 -13.08 -4.82
N PRO A 175 14.57 -13.40 -5.98
CA PRO A 175 13.68 -12.48 -6.66
C PRO A 175 12.57 -12.09 -5.69
N ALA A 176 12.50 -10.81 -5.36
CA ALA A 176 11.36 -10.30 -4.63
C ALA A 176 10.13 -10.50 -5.51
N MET A 177 9.05 -11.00 -4.93
CA MET A 177 7.79 -11.08 -5.66
C MET A 177 7.41 -9.68 -6.11
N LYS A 178 7.35 -9.51 -7.42
CA LYS A 178 6.98 -8.24 -8.03
C LYS A 178 5.46 -8.12 -8.02
N ALA A 179 4.95 -6.99 -7.54
CA ALA A 179 3.52 -6.71 -7.65
C ALA A 179 3.06 -6.83 -9.11
N PRO A 180 1.96 -7.53 -9.39
CA PRO A 180 1.46 -7.69 -10.75
C PRO A 180 1.13 -6.35 -11.38
N ARG A 181 1.11 -6.33 -12.68
CA ARG A 181 0.62 -5.19 -13.46
C ARG A 181 -0.87 -5.37 -13.73
N ARG A 182 -1.56 -4.26 -13.88
CA ARG A 182 -2.95 -4.27 -14.33
C ARG A 182 -3.03 -4.90 -15.73
N PRO A 183 -4.17 -5.52 -16.08
CA PRO A 183 -4.39 -6.02 -17.43
C PRO A 183 -4.14 -4.90 -18.44
N PHE A 184 -3.35 -5.21 -19.47
CA PHE A 184 -2.91 -4.22 -20.45
C PHE A 184 -4.07 -3.53 -21.17
N GLU A 185 -5.12 -4.27 -21.44
CA GLU A 185 -6.34 -3.80 -22.10
C GLU A 185 -7.09 -2.76 -21.26
N SER A 186 -6.92 -2.80 -19.94
CA SER A 186 -7.56 -1.85 -19.04
C SER A 186 -6.87 -0.47 -18.98
N ILE A 187 -5.70 -0.33 -19.57
CA ILE A 187 -4.87 0.87 -19.50
C ILE A 187 -4.52 1.46 -20.86
N ARG A 188 -5.02 0.87 -21.94
CA ARG A 188 -4.75 1.30 -23.30
C ARG A 188 -6.04 1.48 -24.09
N SER A 189 -6.11 2.51 -24.91
CA SER A 189 -7.15 2.73 -25.92
C SER A 189 -6.50 3.06 -27.26
N TRP A 190 -7.16 2.68 -28.37
CA TRP A 190 -6.73 3.01 -29.71
C TRP A 190 -7.57 4.17 -30.28
N ASN A 191 -6.92 5.12 -30.92
CA ASN A 191 -7.51 6.25 -31.65
C ASN A 191 -8.39 7.18 -30.82
N ARG A 192 -9.23 6.65 -29.94
CA ARG A 192 -10.12 7.41 -29.06
C ARG A 192 -10.03 6.84 -27.65
N PHE A 193 -10.24 7.71 -26.66
CA PHE A 193 -10.27 7.27 -25.27
C PHE A 193 -11.50 6.39 -25.05
N GLU A 194 -11.25 5.13 -24.75
CA GLU A 194 -12.26 4.20 -24.27
C GLU A 194 -12.23 4.22 -22.75
N ARG A 195 -13.38 4.49 -22.16
CA ARG A 195 -13.49 4.60 -20.71
C ARG A 195 -12.95 3.34 -20.06
N PRO A 196 -11.92 3.42 -19.21
CA PRO A 196 -11.51 2.27 -18.42
C PRO A 196 -12.69 1.83 -17.56
N PRO A 197 -12.84 0.54 -17.32
CA PRO A 197 -13.94 0.00 -16.54
C PRO A 197 -13.99 0.55 -15.10
N VAL A 198 -12.93 1.24 -14.66
CA VAL A 198 -12.84 1.82 -13.32
C VAL A 198 -12.25 3.22 -13.37
N THR A 199 -12.94 4.14 -12.74
CA THR A 199 -12.38 5.43 -12.34
C THR A 199 -11.52 5.18 -11.10
N LEU A 200 -10.21 5.33 -11.22
CA LEU A 200 -9.25 5.03 -10.15
C LEU A 200 -9.52 5.79 -8.85
N TYR A 201 -10.08 6.99 -8.95
CA TYR A 201 -10.44 7.84 -7.82
C TYR A 201 -11.60 8.73 -8.24
N PRO A 202 -12.83 8.44 -7.84
CA PRO A 202 -13.89 9.41 -8.04
C PRO A 202 -13.48 10.69 -7.30
N ALA A 203 -13.16 11.72 -8.09
CA ALA A 203 -12.89 13.05 -7.56
C ALA A 203 -14.21 13.61 -7.02
N LYS A 204 -14.51 13.36 -5.74
CA LYS A 204 -15.63 13.97 -5.07
C LYS A 204 -15.15 15.12 -4.21
N PRO A 205 -15.85 16.24 -4.18
CA PRO A 205 -15.57 17.31 -3.23
C PRO A 205 -15.54 16.75 -1.79
N ALA A 206 -14.67 17.27 -0.96
CA ALA A 206 -14.56 16.83 0.45
C ALA A 206 -15.92 16.83 1.17
N SER A 207 -16.80 17.80 0.87
CA SER A 207 -18.16 17.89 1.40
C SER A 207 -19.08 16.73 1.03
N GLU A 208 -18.75 15.95 0.01
CA GLU A 208 -19.53 14.80 -0.43
C GLU A 208 -19.06 13.47 0.20
N TYR A 209 -17.94 13.46 0.93
CA TYR A 209 -17.52 12.26 1.64
C TYR A 209 -18.46 11.98 2.82
N PRO A 210 -18.92 10.75 2.98
CA PRO A 210 -19.83 10.38 4.08
C PRO A 210 -19.33 10.81 5.46
N PHE A 211 -18.01 10.79 5.63
CA PHE A 211 -17.34 11.21 6.84
C PHE A 211 -17.65 12.66 7.25
N PHE A 212 -17.73 13.58 6.29
CA PHE A 212 -18.06 14.99 6.57
C PHE A 212 -19.53 15.22 6.84
N ARG A 213 -20.39 14.37 6.28
CA ARG A 213 -21.83 14.44 6.47
C ARG A 213 -22.32 13.83 7.79
N ILE A 214 -21.47 13.03 8.46
CA ILE A 214 -21.81 12.38 9.73
C ILE A 214 -22.26 13.38 10.80
N ARG A 215 -21.76 14.62 10.79
CA ARG A 215 -22.13 15.65 11.78
C ARG A 215 -23.52 16.24 11.56
N ASN A 216 -24.01 16.34 10.32
CA ASN A 216 -25.17 17.17 9.97
C ASN A 216 -26.27 16.47 9.19
N ALA A 217 -26.14 15.21 8.81
CA ALA A 217 -27.11 14.53 7.97
C ALA A 217 -28.02 13.59 8.77
N ARG A 218 -29.33 13.68 8.51
CA ARG A 218 -30.32 12.71 9.04
C ARG A 218 -30.04 11.29 8.57
N ASN A 219 -29.37 11.12 7.42
CA ASN A 219 -28.93 9.82 6.91
C ASN A 219 -27.47 9.94 6.40
N PRO A 220 -26.48 9.62 7.24
CA PRO A 220 -25.07 9.66 6.84
C PRO A 220 -24.72 8.62 5.75
N TYR A 221 -25.63 7.72 5.44
CA TYR A 221 -25.45 6.63 4.48
C TYR A 221 -26.17 6.86 3.15
N ALA A 222 -26.76 8.04 2.89
CA ALA A 222 -27.44 8.32 1.63
C ALA A 222 -26.56 8.14 0.38
N VAL A 223 -25.24 8.12 0.53
CA VAL A 223 -24.24 7.81 -0.50
C VAL A 223 -23.46 6.52 -0.20
N TRP A 224 -24.02 5.64 0.58
CA TRP A 224 -23.38 4.37 0.92
C TRP A 224 -23.66 3.31 -0.16
N ASP A 225 -23.06 3.52 -1.30
CA ASP A 225 -23.01 2.51 -2.35
C ASP A 225 -21.55 2.11 -2.58
N PRO A 226 -21.12 0.91 -2.22
CA PRO A 226 -19.75 0.46 -2.45
C PRO A 226 -19.33 0.56 -3.91
N ARG A 227 -20.27 0.38 -4.86
CA ARG A 227 -19.99 0.49 -6.29
C ARG A 227 -19.76 1.94 -6.72
N ALA A 228 -20.46 2.89 -6.12
CA ALA A 228 -20.22 4.32 -6.38
C ALA A 228 -18.80 4.75 -5.93
N TRP A 229 -18.16 3.98 -5.06
CA TRP A 229 -16.78 4.16 -4.59
C TRP A 229 -15.78 3.26 -5.33
N GLY A 230 -16.23 2.45 -6.27
CA GLY A 230 -15.41 1.51 -7.01
C GLY A 230 -14.89 0.34 -6.17
N TRP A 231 -15.55 0.00 -5.08
CA TRP A 231 -15.10 -1.08 -4.19
C TRP A 231 -15.30 -2.47 -4.77
N ASP A 232 -16.25 -2.62 -5.68
CA ASP A 232 -16.42 -3.83 -6.50
C ASP A 232 -15.27 -4.05 -7.48
N ARG A 233 -14.42 -3.02 -7.67
CA ARG A 233 -13.22 -3.03 -8.53
C ARG A 233 -11.98 -2.62 -7.75
N LEU A 234 -11.95 -2.88 -6.45
CA LEU A 234 -10.88 -2.48 -5.54
C LEU A 234 -9.49 -2.96 -5.99
N ALA A 235 -9.43 -4.13 -6.63
CA ALA A 235 -8.22 -4.69 -7.19
C ALA A 235 -7.53 -3.76 -8.20
N ASP A 236 -8.28 -3.00 -8.99
CA ASP A 236 -7.72 -2.18 -10.07
C ASP A 236 -6.92 -0.97 -9.56
N PHE A 237 -7.19 -0.49 -8.38
CA PHE A 237 -6.51 0.70 -7.87
C PHE A 237 -5.93 0.56 -6.45
N ARG A 238 -6.56 -0.21 -5.58
CA ARG A 238 -6.08 -0.41 -4.21
C ARG A 238 -5.37 -1.74 -4.02
N GLY A 239 -5.86 -2.80 -4.64
CA GLY A 239 -5.29 -4.13 -4.53
C GLY A 239 -3.81 -4.14 -4.91
N TYR A 240 -3.46 -3.59 -6.06
CA TYR A 240 -2.07 -3.51 -6.50
C TYR A 240 -1.20 -2.63 -5.60
N ALA A 241 -1.73 -1.52 -5.08
CA ALA A 241 -0.99 -0.67 -4.14
C ALA A 241 -0.75 -1.35 -2.79
N VAL A 242 -1.74 -2.08 -2.29
CA VAL A 242 -1.62 -2.87 -1.06
C VAL A 242 -0.63 -4.01 -1.26
N TRP A 243 -0.69 -4.68 -2.39
CA TRP A 243 0.23 -5.75 -2.73
C TRP A 243 1.67 -5.26 -2.87
N ALA A 244 1.88 -4.11 -3.52
CA ALA A 244 3.22 -3.53 -3.63
C ALA A 244 3.86 -3.20 -2.27
N LYS A 245 3.05 -2.99 -1.23
CA LYS A 245 3.50 -2.80 0.15
C LYS A 245 3.59 -4.10 0.94
N SER A 246 3.09 -5.20 0.38
CA SER A 246 3.12 -6.53 0.97
C SER A 246 4.56 -7.07 0.94
N PRO A 247 4.85 -8.15 1.64
CA PRO A 247 6.17 -8.64 2.05
C PRO A 247 7.15 -9.00 0.95
N LEU A 248 6.94 -8.50 -0.22
CA LEU A 248 7.88 -8.59 -1.36
C LEU A 248 9.32 -8.22 -1.00
N ALA A 249 9.54 -7.59 0.14
CA ALA A 249 10.86 -7.18 0.61
C ALA A 249 11.38 -7.99 1.80
N GLY A 250 10.82 -9.13 2.12
CA GLY A 250 11.33 -9.97 3.23
C GLY A 250 11.25 -9.35 4.64
N VAL A 251 11.31 -8.02 4.73
CA VAL A 251 11.20 -7.24 5.97
C VAL A 251 9.80 -7.30 6.55
N TYR A 252 8.79 -7.44 5.70
CA TYR A 252 7.41 -7.49 6.14
C TYR A 252 6.94 -8.88 6.57
N VAL A 253 7.59 -9.96 6.13
CA VAL A 253 7.22 -11.33 6.56
C VAL A 253 7.58 -11.56 8.02
N SER A 254 8.75 -11.11 8.46
CA SER A 254 9.15 -11.23 9.87
C SER A 254 8.40 -10.27 10.79
N ARG A 255 7.86 -9.17 10.25
CA ARG A 255 7.08 -8.18 11.00
C ARG A 255 5.58 -8.51 11.09
N ARG A 256 5.07 -9.34 10.20
CA ARG A 256 3.65 -9.75 10.21
C ARG A 256 3.25 -10.46 11.49
N GLN A 257 4.15 -11.22 12.11
CA GLN A 257 3.86 -11.91 13.38
C GLN A 257 3.79 -10.94 14.57
N GLY A 258 4.48 -9.81 14.49
CA GLY A 258 4.47 -8.79 15.53
C GLY A 258 3.61 -7.56 15.23
N ASP A 259 3.04 -7.45 14.02
CA ASP A 259 2.19 -6.34 13.65
C ASP A 259 0.71 -6.55 14.03
N ALA A 260 -0.11 -5.52 13.86
CA ALA A 260 -1.52 -5.55 14.22
C ALA A 260 -2.29 -6.72 13.57
N MET A 261 -1.97 -7.05 12.32
CA MET A 261 -2.61 -8.14 11.58
C MET A 261 -2.25 -9.51 12.17
N GLY A 262 -0.99 -9.72 12.56
CA GLY A 262 -0.56 -10.94 13.22
C GLY A 262 -1.30 -11.15 14.55
N VAL A 263 -1.50 -10.07 15.31
CA VAL A 263 -2.28 -10.10 16.56
C VAL A 263 -3.75 -10.39 16.30
N GLU A 264 -4.35 -9.75 15.31
CA GLU A 264 -5.75 -10.00 14.92
C GLU A 264 -5.97 -11.46 14.51
N ILE A 265 -5.10 -12.00 13.64
CA ILE A 265 -5.15 -13.40 13.20
C ILE A 265 -4.85 -14.35 14.37
N GLY A 266 -3.99 -13.95 15.31
CA GLY A 266 -3.67 -14.70 16.53
C GLY A 266 -4.87 -14.99 17.42
N LEU A 267 -5.93 -14.16 17.35
CA LEU A 267 -7.19 -14.38 18.07
C LEU A 267 -8.04 -15.55 17.50
N LEU A 268 -7.78 -15.97 16.26
CA LEU A 268 -8.44 -17.17 15.73
C LEU A 268 -7.90 -18.42 16.44
N PRO A 269 -8.75 -19.43 16.70
CA PRO A 269 -8.30 -20.70 17.25
C PRO A 269 -7.46 -21.47 16.24
N GLU A 270 -6.83 -22.55 16.67
CA GLU A 270 -6.35 -23.57 15.75
C GLU A 270 -7.54 -24.26 15.07
N LEU A 271 -7.47 -24.32 13.75
CA LEU A 271 -8.52 -24.92 12.92
C LEU A 271 -8.00 -26.23 12.34
N GLY A 272 -8.75 -27.32 12.56
CA GLY A 272 -8.43 -28.62 11.99
C GLY A 272 -8.74 -28.73 10.49
N ALA A 273 -8.27 -29.80 9.87
CA ALA A 273 -8.60 -30.11 8.49
C ALA A 273 -10.12 -30.20 8.27
N GLY A 274 -10.58 -29.63 7.16
CA GLY A 274 -12.01 -29.56 6.82
C GLY A 274 -12.79 -28.45 7.53
N ALA A 275 -12.17 -27.71 8.47
CA ALA A 275 -12.81 -26.55 9.09
C ALA A 275 -13.11 -25.46 8.07
N ARG A 276 -14.20 -24.73 8.28
CA ARG A 276 -14.69 -23.66 7.39
C ARG A 276 -14.52 -22.31 8.05
N LEU A 277 -13.57 -21.51 7.53
CA LEU A 277 -13.27 -20.17 7.98
C LEU A 277 -13.81 -19.14 6.98
N LEU A 278 -14.63 -18.21 7.45
CA LEU A 278 -15.08 -17.05 6.67
C LEU A 278 -14.15 -15.86 6.91
N GLU A 279 -13.72 -15.22 5.84
CA GLU A 279 -13.15 -13.88 5.86
C GLU A 279 -14.09 -12.91 5.14
N VAL A 280 -14.40 -11.77 5.77
CA VAL A 280 -15.30 -10.78 5.19
C VAL A 280 -14.50 -9.57 4.71
N MET A 281 -14.67 -9.22 3.44
CA MET A 281 -14.10 -8.03 2.80
C MET A 281 -12.59 -7.86 3.04
N PRO A 282 -11.74 -8.80 2.61
CA PRO A 282 -10.28 -8.75 2.85
C PRO A 282 -9.53 -7.70 2.03
N TRP A 283 -10.24 -6.85 1.30
CA TRP A 283 -9.70 -5.72 0.53
C TRP A 283 -8.76 -6.13 -0.60
N GLY A 284 -7.50 -6.22 -0.36
CA GLY A 284 -6.48 -6.64 -1.32
C GLY A 284 -5.93 -8.03 -1.01
N GLY A 285 -6.59 -8.81 -0.15
CA GLY A 285 -6.24 -10.19 0.15
C GLY A 285 -4.96 -10.37 0.98
N THR A 286 -4.48 -9.31 1.67
CA THR A 286 -3.29 -9.44 2.54
C THR A 286 -3.56 -10.41 3.69
N THR A 287 -4.72 -10.26 4.31
CA THR A 287 -5.14 -11.14 5.40
C THR A 287 -5.46 -12.53 4.88
N THR A 288 -6.05 -12.65 3.69
CA THR A 288 -6.34 -13.93 3.04
C THR A 288 -5.07 -14.75 2.82
N ALA A 289 -4.01 -14.13 2.29
CA ALA A 289 -2.72 -14.79 2.10
C ALA A 289 -2.11 -15.25 3.43
N GLU A 290 -2.22 -14.43 4.48
CA GLU A 290 -1.71 -14.76 5.80
C GLU A 290 -2.52 -15.87 6.50
N LEU A 291 -3.86 -15.85 6.34
CA LEU A 291 -4.72 -16.95 6.81
C LEU A 291 -4.36 -18.25 6.09
N ARG A 292 -4.12 -18.18 4.79
CA ARG A 292 -3.70 -19.35 4.01
C ARG A 292 -2.32 -19.86 4.44
N ARG A 293 -1.39 -18.96 4.76
CA ARG A 293 -0.08 -19.33 5.33
C ARG A 293 -0.21 -20.04 6.68
N ARG A 294 -1.12 -19.55 7.56
CA ARG A 294 -1.32 -20.12 8.89
C ARG A 294 -2.01 -21.47 8.86
N PHE A 295 -3.10 -21.59 8.12
CA PHE A 295 -3.99 -22.76 8.20
C PHE A 295 -3.79 -23.77 7.05
N GLY A 296 -3.01 -23.42 6.04
CA GLY A 296 -2.77 -24.30 4.88
C GLY A 296 -4.01 -24.53 4.02
N ALA A 297 -3.92 -25.49 3.10
CA ALA A 297 -5.00 -25.85 2.17
C ALA A 297 -6.06 -26.77 2.79
N ALA A 298 -5.78 -27.37 3.95
CA ALA A 298 -6.72 -28.27 4.61
C ALA A 298 -7.94 -27.56 5.20
N VAL A 299 -7.86 -26.24 5.41
CA VAL A 299 -8.99 -25.41 5.86
C VAL A 299 -9.69 -24.81 4.65
N HIS A 300 -11.02 -24.91 4.61
CA HIS A 300 -11.86 -24.24 3.62
C HIS A 300 -11.95 -22.75 3.96
N LEU A 301 -11.27 -21.92 3.20
CA LEU A 301 -11.29 -20.47 3.37
C LEU A 301 -12.32 -19.85 2.43
N HIS A 302 -13.42 -19.41 3.02
CA HIS A 302 -14.50 -18.69 2.35
C HIS A 302 -14.21 -17.18 2.42
N VAL A 303 -14.21 -16.52 1.28
CA VAL A 303 -13.93 -15.09 1.16
C VAL A 303 -15.15 -14.38 0.64
N ALA A 304 -15.88 -13.70 1.52
CA ALA A 304 -17.05 -12.91 1.15
C ALA A 304 -16.63 -11.53 0.67
N GLU A 305 -16.75 -11.28 -0.64
CA GLU A 305 -16.34 -10.05 -1.31
C GLU A 305 -17.45 -9.43 -2.16
N LEU A 306 -17.25 -8.19 -2.58
CA LEU A 306 -18.24 -7.42 -3.33
C LEU A 306 -18.34 -7.81 -4.81
N SER A 307 -17.32 -8.49 -5.36
CA SER A 307 -17.30 -8.85 -6.78
C SER A 307 -16.38 -10.05 -7.07
N ALA A 308 -16.71 -10.77 -8.14
CA ALA A 308 -15.85 -11.81 -8.68
C ALA A 308 -14.49 -11.29 -9.14
N HIS A 309 -14.41 -10.02 -9.56
CA HIS A 309 -13.16 -9.38 -9.94
C HIS A 309 -12.18 -9.25 -8.75
N ASN A 310 -12.67 -8.84 -7.59
CA ASN A 310 -11.86 -8.80 -6.37
C ASN A 310 -11.39 -10.19 -5.97
N HIS A 311 -12.25 -11.19 -6.11
CA HIS A 311 -11.89 -12.59 -5.87
C HIS A 311 -10.75 -13.08 -6.75
N ALA A 312 -10.85 -12.85 -8.05
CA ALA A 312 -9.81 -13.25 -9.01
C ALA A 312 -8.46 -12.62 -8.62
N PHE A 313 -8.46 -11.36 -8.20
CA PHE A 313 -7.27 -10.69 -7.72
C PHE A 313 -6.71 -11.32 -6.44
N ILE A 314 -7.57 -11.64 -5.47
CA ILE A 314 -7.17 -12.25 -4.20
C ILE A 314 -6.58 -13.64 -4.42
N ALA A 315 -7.21 -14.46 -5.26
CA ALA A 315 -6.72 -15.79 -5.62
C ALA A 315 -5.34 -15.73 -6.30
N GLU A 316 -5.18 -14.79 -7.25
CA GLU A 316 -3.91 -14.55 -7.92
C GLU A 316 -2.82 -14.13 -6.92
N ARG A 317 -3.15 -13.26 -5.98
CA ARG A 317 -2.23 -12.84 -4.93
C ARG A 317 -1.79 -14.01 -4.05
N VAL A 318 -2.74 -14.82 -3.56
CA VAL A 318 -2.46 -16.01 -2.74
C VAL A 318 -1.49 -16.94 -3.47
N ARG A 319 -1.73 -17.19 -4.76
CA ARG A 319 -0.88 -18.05 -5.60
C ARG A 319 0.52 -17.48 -5.79
N GLN A 320 0.65 -16.19 -6.07
CA GLN A 320 1.95 -15.55 -6.26
C GLN A 320 2.74 -15.39 -4.95
N GLU A 321 2.07 -15.34 -3.81
CA GLU A 321 2.73 -15.42 -2.50
C GLU A 321 3.17 -16.86 -2.13
N GLY A 322 3.01 -17.82 -3.05
CA GLY A 322 3.47 -19.20 -2.88
C GLY A 322 2.51 -20.07 -2.06
N HIS A 323 1.26 -19.64 -1.90
CA HIS A 323 0.27 -20.39 -1.15
C HIS A 323 -0.75 -21.08 -2.06
N SER A 324 -1.29 -22.22 -1.60
CA SER A 324 -2.32 -22.97 -2.33
C SER A 324 -3.63 -22.19 -2.40
N THR A 325 -4.26 -22.22 -3.56
CA THR A 325 -5.65 -21.76 -3.77
C THR A 325 -6.67 -22.88 -3.66
N GLU A 326 -6.25 -24.12 -3.38
CA GLU A 326 -7.13 -25.21 -3.07
C GLU A 326 -7.99 -24.88 -1.85
N ASN A 327 -9.28 -25.20 -1.87
CA ASN A 327 -10.24 -24.85 -0.83
C ASN A 327 -10.30 -23.33 -0.50
N LEU A 328 -9.96 -22.48 -1.47
CA LEU A 328 -10.26 -21.06 -1.44
C LEU A 328 -11.54 -20.79 -2.22
N HIS A 329 -12.60 -20.42 -1.50
CA HIS A 329 -13.94 -20.24 -2.05
C HIS A 329 -14.25 -18.76 -2.23
N ALA A 330 -14.76 -18.44 -3.42
CA ALA A 330 -15.17 -17.09 -3.79
C ALA A 330 -16.68 -16.95 -3.57
N ASP A 331 -17.05 -16.13 -2.59
CA ASP A 331 -18.45 -15.93 -2.24
C ASP A 331 -18.81 -14.44 -2.36
N LEU A 332 -19.96 -14.15 -2.98
CA LEU A 332 -20.38 -12.77 -3.19
C LEU A 332 -21.24 -12.29 -2.02
N LEU A 333 -20.83 -11.19 -1.42
CA LEU A 333 -21.59 -10.47 -0.41
C LEU A 333 -22.69 -9.65 -1.09
N ALA A 334 -23.91 -10.17 -1.09
CA ALA A 334 -25.05 -9.52 -1.68
C ALA A 334 -25.85 -8.76 -0.61
N ARG A 335 -25.92 -7.44 -0.70
CA ARG A 335 -26.74 -6.58 0.19
C ARG A 335 -26.54 -6.79 1.69
N GLY A 336 -25.33 -7.24 2.10
CA GLY A 336 -25.01 -7.52 3.51
C GLY A 336 -25.50 -8.86 4.01
N GLU A 337 -25.97 -9.75 3.12
CA GLU A 337 -26.34 -11.13 3.42
C GLU A 337 -25.20 -12.05 3.03
N LEU A 338 -24.91 -13.02 3.91
CA LEU A 338 -23.88 -14.03 3.68
C LEU A 338 -24.50 -15.25 2.99
N PRO A 339 -23.94 -15.73 1.87
CA PRO A 339 -24.54 -16.78 1.06
C PRO A 339 -24.33 -18.19 1.65
N TYR A 340 -24.45 -18.34 2.97
CA TYR A 340 -24.27 -19.61 3.65
C TYR A 340 -25.51 -20.00 4.44
N PRO A 341 -25.82 -21.30 4.53
CA PRO A 341 -26.81 -21.84 5.46
C PRO A 341 -26.48 -21.52 6.93
N ASP A 342 -27.49 -21.62 7.77
CA ASP A 342 -27.36 -21.48 9.22
C ASP A 342 -26.40 -22.52 9.80
N GLY A 343 -25.51 -22.09 10.66
CA GLY A 343 -24.62 -22.99 11.41
C GLY A 343 -23.58 -23.75 10.58
N GLN A 344 -23.26 -23.27 9.39
CA GLN A 344 -22.35 -23.98 8.47
C GLN A 344 -20.86 -23.73 8.77
N LEU A 345 -20.52 -22.60 9.36
CA LEU A 345 -19.13 -22.15 9.49
C LEU A 345 -18.59 -22.35 10.91
N ASP A 346 -17.31 -22.68 11.02
CA ASP A 346 -16.60 -22.89 12.28
C ASP A 346 -16.08 -21.59 12.87
N ALA A 347 -15.58 -20.70 12.01
CA ALA A 347 -15.04 -19.42 12.42
C ALA A 347 -15.32 -18.32 11.39
N ALA A 348 -15.33 -17.07 11.85
CA ALA A 348 -15.42 -15.88 11.01
C ALA A 348 -14.39 -14.83 11.44
N PHE A 349 -13.76 -14.19 10.46
CA PHE A 349 -12.74 -13.16 10.64
C PHE A 349 -13.17 -11.87 9.94
N LEU A 350 -13.36 -10.80 10.71
CA LEU A 350 -13.85 -9.50 10.27
C LEU A 350 -12.81 -8.40 10.60
N PRO A 351 -11.68 -8.35 9.88
CA PRO A 351 -10.63 -7.38 10.16
C PRO A 351 -11.01 -5.99 9.65
N GLN A 352 -11.33 -5.07 10.56
CA GLN A 352 -11.60 -3.66 10.24
C GLN A 352 -12.72 -3.49 9.19
N VAL A 353 -13.79 -4.27 9.29
CA VAL A 353 -14.92 -4.29 8.34
C VAL A 353 -16.10 -3.46 8.85
N LEU A 354 -16.34 -3.47 10.17
CA LEU A 354 -17.56 -2.87 10.73
C LEU A 354 -17.67 -1.36 10.46
N GLU A 355 -16.56 -0.66 10.40
CA GLU A 355 -16.51 0.77 10.07
C GLU A 355 -16.84 1.06 8.59
N HIS A 356 -16.87 0.02 7.77
CA HIS A 356 -17.12 0.09 6.33
C HIS A 356 -18.47 -0.49 5.91
N THR A 357 -19.30 -0.84 6.86
CA THR A 357 -20.69 -1.29 6.62
C THR A 357 -21.70 -0.28 7.17
N PRO A 358 -22.82 -0.02 6.46
CA PRO A 358 -23.86 0.89 6.94
C PRO A 358 -24.58 0.33 8.16
N GLU A 359 -24.74 -0.98 8.24
CA GLU A 359 -25.50 -1.71 9.24
C GLU A 359 -24.63 -2.78 9.90
N PRO A 360 -23.66 -2.39 10.77
CA PRO A 360 -22.76 -3.35 11.40
C PRO A 360 -23.51 -4.36 12.29
N GLU A 361 -24.66 -3.98 12.82
CA GLU A 361 -25.56 -4.83 13.56
C GLU A 361 -26.05 -6.01 12.69
N ARG A 362 -26.55 -5.71 11.50
CA ARG A 362 -27.05 -6.72 10.55
C ARG A 362 -25.95 -7.66 10.08
N LEU A 363 -24.75 -7.13 9.78
CA LEU A 363 -23.63 -7.97 9.42
C LEU A 363 -23.25 -8.94 10.54
N LEU A 364 -23.25 -8.49 11.80
CA LEU A 364 -22.95 -9.36 12.93
C LEU A 364 -24.08 -10.38 13.20
N ASP A 365 -25.36 -10.04 12.90
CA ASP A 365 -26.47 -10.98 12.96
C ASP A 365 -26.32 -12.08 11.90
N GLU A 366 -25.94 -11.72 10.69
CA GLU A 366 -25.64 -12.67 9.62
C GLU A 366 -24.42 -13.56 9.96
N VAL A 367 -23.35 -12.99 10.48
CA VAL A 367 -22.19 -13.78 10.94
C VAL A 367 -22.61 -14.75 12.05
N ARG A 368 -23.47 -14.31 12.99
CA ARG A 368 -24.01 -15.20 14.03
C ARG A 368 -24.88 -16.31 13.44
N ARG A 369 -25.69 -15.99 12.46
CA ARG A 369 -26.55 -16.98 11.78
C ARG A 369 -25.72 -18.11 11.17
N VAL A 370 -24.71 -17.76 10.37
CA VAL A 370 -23.90 -18.72 9.61
C VAL A 370 -22.92 -19.53 10.46
N LEU A 371 -22.52 -19.03 11.61
CA LEU A 371 -21.66 -19.76 12.55
C LEU A 371 -22.44 -20.86 13.25
N ARG A 372 -21.84 -22.05 13.39
CA ARG A 372 -22.39 -23.13 14.22
C ARG A 372 -22.39 -22.77 15.72
N PRO A 373 -23.18 -23.44 16.56
CA PRO A 373 -23.03 -23.32 18.01
C PRO A 373 -21.57 -23.62 18.42
N GLY A 374 -21.02 -22.83 19.31
CA GLY A 374 -19.58 -22.86 19.66
C GLY A 374 -18.66 -22.27 18.60
N GLY A 375 -19.17 -21.81 17.46
CA GLY A 375 -18.40 -21.15 16.42
C GLY A 375 -17.81 -19.81 16.89
N ILE A 376 -16.69 -19.44 16.31
CA ILE A 376 -15.87 -18.31 16.77
C ILE A 376 -15.94 -17.17 15.79
N VAL A 377 -16.08 -15.94 16.31
CA VAL A 377 -15.90 -14.72 15.54
C VAL A 377 -14.73 -13.91 16.08
N VAL A 378 -13.89 -13.42 15.19
CA VAL A 378 -12.87 -12.42 15.50
C VAL A 378 -13.20 -11.14 14.76
N VAL A 379 -13.31 -10.04 15.50
CA VAL A 379 -13.65 -8.72 14.99
C VAL A 379 -12.59 -7.73 15.43
N SER A 380 -12.14 -6.89 14.51
CA SER A 380 -11.37 -5.70 14.86
C SER A 380 -11.96 -4.46 14.22
N ALA A 381 -11.67 -3.30 14.81
CA ALA A 381 -12.09 -2.01 14.29
C ALA A 381 -11.10 -0.90 14.65
N ARG A 382 -10.97 0.08 13.77
CA ARG A 382 -10.20 1.30 14.01
C ARG A 382 -10.91 2.19 15.02
N ASN A 383 -10.17 2.59 16.04
CA ASN A 383 -10.75 3.33 17.14
C ASN A 383 -10.61 4.86 16.98
N PRO A 384 -11.71 5.59 16.82
CA PRO A 384 -11.68 7.06 16.71
C PRO A 384 -11.22 7.75 18.00
N LEU A 385 -11.32 7.09 19.15
CA LEU A 385 -10.94 7.65 20.45
C LEU A 385 -9.44 7.55 20.71
N SER A 386 -8.69 6.83 19.89
CA SER A 386 -7.24 6.81 20.01
C SER A 386 -6.63 8.14 19.56
N ARG A 387 -5.46 8.50 20.12
CA ARG A 387 -4.69 9.68 19.68
C ARG A 387 -4.45 9.67 18.16
N TYR A 388 -4.14 8.49 17.60
CA TYR A 388 -3.97 8.31 16.16
C TYR A 388 -5.30 8.48 15.41
N GLY A 389 -6.38 7.86 15.89
CA GLY A 389 -7.71 7.94 15.28
C GLY A 389 -8.20 9.38 15.24
N TRP A 390 -8.09 10.09 16.35
CA TRP A 390 -8.48 11.49 16.42
C TRP A 390 -7.69 12.37 15.44
N TYR A 391 -6.36 12.20 15.36
CA TYR A 391 -5.50 12.92 14.42
C TYR A 391 -5.84 12.57 12.96
N TYR A 392 -5.96 11.28 12.64
CA TYR A 392 -6.25 10.77 11.31
C TYR A 392 -7.61 11.27 10.80
N TYR A 393 -8.66 11.19 11.60
CA TYR A 393 -9.99 11.65 11.21
C TYR A 393 -10.06 13.17 11.11
N ARG A 394 -9.36 13.90 11.95
CA ARG A 394 -9.27 15.36 11.86
C ARG A 394 -8.49 15.80 10.62
N ARG A 395 -7.44 15.07 10.28
CA ARG A 395 -6.65 15.34 9.07
C ARG A 395 -7.46 15.03 7.82
N GLN A 396 -8.10 13.89 7.75
CA GLN A 396 -9.02 13.53 6.66
C GLN A 396 -10.16 14.53 6.51
N SER A 397 -10.62 15.13 7.59
CA SER A 397 -11.64 16.17 7.55
C SER A 397 -11.14 17.49 6.96
N ARG A 398 -9.86 17.74 6.96
CA ARG A 398 -9.24 18.97 6.44
C ARG A 398 -8.62 18.79 5.07
N GLU A 399 -8.11 17.63 4.79
CA GLU A 399 -7.50 17.27 3.52
C GLU A 399 -8.53 16.49 2.70
N GLN A 400 -8.68 16.86 1.43
CA GLN A 400 -9.45 16.06 0.48
C GLN A 400 -8.67 14.77 0.22
N VAL A 401 -8.76 13.80 1.12
CA VAL A 401 -8.14 12.49 0.91
C VAL A 401 -9.13 11.64 0.12
N PRO A 402 -8.91 11.46 -1.18
CA PRO A 402 -9.68 10.50 -1.97
C PRO A 402 -9.45 9.11 -1.37
N ASN A 403 -10.43 8.24 -1.35
CA ASN A 403 -10.31 6.80 -1.07
C ASN A 403 -10.52 6.26 0.31
N THR A 404 -11.16 6.96 1.19
CA THR A 404 -11.59 6.27 2.40
C THR A 404 -12.86 5.46 2.20
N GLY A 405 -13.52 5.63 1.04
CA GLY A 405 -14.78 4.94 0.75
C GLY A 405 -15.83 5.21 1.81
N PRO A 406 -16.92 4.45 1.84
CA PRO A 406 -17.86 4.52 2.94
C PRO A 406 -17.14 4.12 4.22
N PHE A 407 -17.03 5.05 5.16
CA PHE A 407 -16.32 4.84 6.40
C PHE A 407 -17.01 5.58 7.56
N ARG A 408 -17.38 4.81 8.57
CA ARG A 408 -17.95 5.33 9.82
C ARG A 408 -17.12 4.87 11.00
N PRO A 409 -16.37 5.77 11.64
CA PRO A 409 -15.61 5.41 12.82
C PRO A 409 -16.54 4.88 13.93
N ILE A 410 -16.23 3.72 14.47
CA ILE A 410 -16.98 3.10 15.56
C ILE A 410 -16.11 3.09 16.82
N PRO A 411 -16.50 3.78 17.90
CA PRO A 411 -15.76 3.71 19.16
C PRO A 411 -15.65 2.26 19.66
N SER A 412 -14.50 1.90 20.20
CA SER A 412 -14.19 0.56 20.66
C SER A 412 -15.21 -0.02 21.66
N PHE A 413 -15.71 0.81 22.59
CA PHE A 413 -16.76 0.38 23.52
C PHE A 413 -18.09 0.05 22.81
N ARG A 414 -18.39 0.72 21.68
CA ARG A 414 -19.56 0.39 20.86
C ARG A 414 -19.35 -0.92 20.10
N VAL A 415 -18.15 -1.14 19.53
CA VAL A 415 -17.81 -2.42 18.91
C VAL A 415 -17.98 -3.55 19.92
N ARG A 416 -17.45 -3.38 21.13
CA ARG A 416 -17.62 -4.34 22.23
C ARG A 416 -19.09 -4.60 22.52
N ARG A 417 -19.92 -3.56 22.63
CA ARG A 417 -21.36 -3.70 22.91
C ARG A 417 -22.10 -4.44 21.80
N LEU A 418 -21.77 -4.14 20.53
CA LEU A 418 -22.35 -4.82 19.38
C LEU A 418 -22.01 -6.31 19.37
N LEU A 419 -20.78 -6.64 19.70
CA LEU A 419 -20.31 -8.02 19.78
C LEU A 419 -20.94 -8.75 20.98
N ALA A 420 -20.92 -8.15 22.16
CA ALA A 420 -21.45 -8.72 23.39
C ALA A 420 -22.97 -8.99 23.34
N ALA A 421 -23.72 -8.26 22.52
CA ALA A 421 -25.15 -8.51 22.31
C ALA A 421 -25.43 -9.80 21.51
N ARG A 422 -24.42 -10.38 20.87
CA ARG A 422 -24.57 -11.50 19.93
C ARG A 422 -23.69 -12.70 20.25
N PHE A 423 -22.58 -12.47 20.93
CA PHE A 423 -21.55 -13.45 21.23
C PHE A 423 -21.04 -13.30 22.65
N ARG A 424 -20.67 -14.39 23.26
CA ARG A 424 -19.93 -14.37 24.51
C ARG A 424 -18.47 -14.02 24.22
N ILE A 425 -18.03 -12.82 24.65
CA ILE A 425 -16.65 -12.37 24.46
C ILE A 425 -15.73 -13.20 25.35
N THR A 426 -14.74 -13.87 24.75
CA THR A 426 -13.78 -14.71 25.46
C THR A 426 -12.42 -14.04 25.57
N GLU A 427 -12.09 -13.16 24.63
CA GLU A 427 -10.84 -12.43 24.62
C GLU A 427 -11.04 -11.05 23.98
N GLU A 428 -10.43 -10.03 24.55
CA GLU A 428 -10.48 -8.66 24.00
C GLU A 428 -9.22 -7.88 24.34
N MET A 429 -8.75 -7.07 23.38
CA MET A 429 -7.54 -6.29 23.53
C MET A 429 -7.57 -5.00 22.72
N GLY A 430 -6.72 -4.06 23.13
CA GLY A 430 -6.31 -2.94 22.31
C GLY A 430 -5.00 -3.24 21.62
N ILE A 431 -4.87 -2.81 20.37
CA ILE A 431 -3.63 -2.93 19.60
C ILE A 431 -3.10 -1.53 19.34
N GLY A 432 -1.97 -1.23 19.98
CA GLY A 432 -1.20 0.01 19.81
C GLY A 432 -0.06 -0.15 18.83
N LYS A 433 0.76 0.89 18.69
CA LYS A 433 2.00 0.88 17.89
C LYS A 433 3.16 1.22 18.79
N GLN A 434 4.19 0.41 18.81
CA GLN A 434 5.47 0.71 19.46
C GLN A 434 6.40 1.50 18.52
N ALA A 435 7.46 2.07 19.06
CA ALA A 435 8.43 2.86 18.32
C ALA A 435 9.15 2.06 17.21
N ASN A 436 9.34 0.77 17.44
CA ASN A 436 9.95 -0.18 16.49
C ASN A 436 8.96 -0.79 15.46
N HIS A 437 7.75 -0.27 15.37
CA HIS A 437 6.64 -0.75 14.54
C HIS A 437 5.98 -2.07 14.96
N ASP A 438 6.41 -2.71 16.04
CA ASP A 438 5.73 -3.88 16.58
C ASP A 438 4.37 -3.50 17.20
N ALA A 439 3.43 -4.43 17.17
CA ALA A 439 2.14 -4.23 17.81
C ALA A 439 2.27 -4.30 19.34
N ALA A 440 1.78 -3.26 20.02
CA ALA A 440 1.64 -3.28 21.46
C ALA A 440 0.27 -3.83 21.85
N ILE A 441 0.21 -4.95 22.52
CA ILE A 441 -1.03 -5.50 23.05
C ILE A 441 -1.32 -4.82 24.40
N VAL A 442 -2.53 -4.28 24.52
CA VAL A 442 -2.99 -3.55 25.71
C VAL A 442 -4.29 -4.16 26.23
N THR A 443 -4.28 -4.53 27.49
CA THR A 443 -5.44 -5.09 28.21
C THR A 443 -6.03 -4.07 29.20
N GLY A 444 -7.02 -4.46 29.98
CA GLY A 444 -7.66 -3.56 30.93
C GLY A 444 -8.42 -2.40 30.26
N ALA A 445 -8.72 -1.35 31.01
CA ALA A 445 -9.50 -0.21 30.48
C ALA A 445 -8.80 0.55 29.36
N GLN A 446 -7.48 0.54 29.31
CA GLN A 446 -6.69 1.24 28.30
C GLN A 446 -6.88 0.67 26.88
N ARG A 447 -7.32 -0.59 26.73
CA ARG A 447 -7.62 -1.18 25.42
C ARG A 447 -8.61 -0.37 24.60
N PHE A 448 -9.51 0.38 25.26
CA PHE A 448 -10.50 1.20 24.58
C PHE A 448 -9.96 2.49 23.97
N PHE A 449 -8.69 2.81 24.21
CA PHE A 449 -8.04 4.01 23.68
C PHE A 449 -6.89 3.69 22.72
N CYS A 450 -6.65 2.43 22.43
CA CYS A 450 -5.66 1.99 21.45
C CYS A 450 -6.09 2.29 20.01
N ARG A 451 -5.15 2.21 19.09
CA ARG A 451 -5.38 2.45 17.66
C ARG A 451 -6.41 1.51 17.04
N LEU A 452 -6.33 0.24 17.40
CA LEU A 452 -7.31 -0.77 17.05
C LEU A 452 -7.88 -1.39 18.33
N TYR A 453 -9.10 -1.83 18.27
CA TYR A 453 -9.71 -2.73 19.23
C TYR A 453 -9.99 -4.05 18.52
N ALA A 454 -9.61 -5.15 19.13
CA ALA A 454 -9.85 -6.49 18.61
C ALA A 454 -10.49 -7.36 19.69
N ALA A 455 -11.41 -8.24 19.30
CA ALA A 455 -12.08 -9.14 20.22
C ALA A 455 -12.46 -10.46 19.54
N ARG A 456 -12.43 -11.51 20.33
CA ARG A 456 -12.91 -12.85 20.01
C ARG A 456 -14.20 -13.11 20.75
N GLY A 457 -15.22 -13.53 20.01
CA GLY A 457 -16.52 -13.97 20.54
C GLY A 457 -16.82 -15.41 20.17
N VAL A 458 -17.62 -16.06 20.98
CA VAL A 458 -18.13 -17.42 20.76
C VAL A 458 -19.64 -17.35 20.66
N LYS A 459 -20.22 -18.03 19.66
CA LYS A 459 -21.68 -18.21 19.54
C LYS A 459 -22.12 -19.27 20.54
N ASP A 460 -22.98 -18.89 21.47
CA ASP A 460 -23.65 -19.81 22.38
C ASP A 460 -24.69 -20.65 21.66
#